data_14eec840718cd92585b52bc7ff26157a
#
_entry.id   14eec840718cd92585b52bc7ff26157a
#
_cell.length_a   1.000
_cell.length_b   1.000
_cell.length_c   1.000
_cell.angle_alpha   90.00
_cell.angle_beta   90.00
_cell.angle_gamma   90.00
#
_symmetry.space_group_name_H-M   'P 1'
#
loop_
_entity.id
_entity.type
_entity.pdbx_description
1 polymer ?
#
loop_
_entity_poly.entity_id
_entity_poly.type
_entity_poly.pdbx_seq_one_letter_code
_entity_poly.pdbx_strand_id
1 'polypeptide(L)'
;MTTPTDIDRSAPVIARHEIDINAPLDTVWRLQTDVNNWPAWQTDITAARLDGPFEPGNLFTWTSYGFTVTSTIYAVAGRARTLWGGAANGIMGTHEWVYSQTPAGVHVATQESFSGQPVQADITGMQSALDKSLTDWLGHLKTTAESTG
;
A
#
# COMPACT_ATOMS: atom_id res chain seq x y z
N MET A 1 -5.66 18.34 -14.25
CA MET A 1 -4.65 17.33 -13.81
C MET A 1 -5.20 15.94 -14.01
N THR A 2 -4.36 15.06 -14.47
CA THR A 2 -4.76 13.68 -14.76
C THR A 2 -4.62 12.83 -13.50
N THR A 3 -5.63 12.02 -13.20
CA THR A 3 -5.54 11.03 -12.12
C THR A 3 -4.51 9.98 -12.51
N PRO A 4 -3.58 9.61 -11.61
CA PRO A 4 -2.64 8.53 -11.91
C PRO A 4 -3.34 7.22 -12.22
N THR A 5 -2.81 6.48 -13.19
CA THR A 5 -3.28 5.15 -13.57
C THR A 5 -2.22 4.08 -13.30
N ASP A 6 -1.04 4.49 -12.88
CA ASP A 6 0.10 3.65 -12.58
C ASP A 6 1.00 4.37 -11.57
N ILE A 7 1.97 3.65 -11.01
CA ILE A 7 3.04 4.30 -10.24
C ILE A 7 3.86 5.19 -11.17
N ASP A 8 4.69 6.06 -10.61
CA ASP A 8 5.58 6.92 -11.40
C ASP A 8 6.81 6.10 -11.84
N ARG A 9 6.79 5.62 -13.08
CA ARG A 9 7.87 4.80 -13.63
C ARG A 9 9.19 5.56 -13.80
N SER A 10 9.15 6.89 -13.75
CA SER A 10 10.35 7.73 -13.84
C SER A 10 10.89 8.14 -12.47
N ALA A 11 10.26 7.70 -11.38
CA ALA A 11 10.70 8.05 -10.03
C ALA A 11 12.09 7.46 -9.73
N PRO A 12 12.92 8.17 -8.94
CA PRO A 12 14.25 7.67 -8.58
C PRO A 12 14.23 6.46 -7.66
N VAL A 13 13.13 6.24 -6.93
CA VAL A 13 12.95 5.07 -6.07
C VAL A 13 11.68 4.35 -6.48
N ILE A 14 11.82 3.07 -6.81
CA ILE A 14 10.70 2.16 -7.08
C ILE A 14 11.03 0.86 -6.37
N ALA A 15 10.09 0.36 -5.56
CA ALA A 15 10.23 -0.93 -4.90
C ALA A 15 9.09 -1.85 -5.35
N ARG A 16 9.40 -3.13 -5.51
CA ARG A 16 8.43 -4.14 -5.88
C ARG A 16 8.68 -5.40 -5.07
N HIS A 17 7.61 -5.93 -4.47
CA HIS A 17 7.66 -7.15 -3.67
C HIS A 17 6.38 -7.94 -3.86
N GLU A 18 6.44 -9.24 -3.59
CA GLU A 18 5.28 -10.12 -3.74
C GLU A 18 5.34 -11.26 -2.74
N ILE A 19 4.18 -11.85 -2.46
CA ILE A 19 4.05 -12.95 -1.50
C ILE A 19 2.84 -13.81 -1.86
N ASP A 20 2.91 -15.08 -1.51
CA ASP A 20 1.77 -15.98 -1.60
C ASP A 20 1.14 -16.14 -0.21
N ILE A 21 -0.19 -16.03 -0.14
CA ILE A 21 -0.95 -16.08 1.11
C ILE A 21 -1.94 -17.24 1.02
N ASN A 22 -1.90 -18.12 2.02
CA ASN A 22 -2.83 -19.25 2.12
C ASN A 22 -4.08 -18.82 2.88
N ALA A 23 -4.90 -18.01 2.22
CA ALA A 23 -6.16 -17.49 2.75
C ALA A 23 -7.06 -17.08 1.58
N PRO A 24 -8.39 -17.00 1.79
CA PRO A 24 -9.30 -16.58 0.73
C PRO A 24 -9.03 -15.16 0.24
N LEU A 25 -9.25 -14.93 -1.05
CA LEU A 25 -9.11 -13.59 -1.64
C LEU A 25 -9.98 -12.56 -0.91
N ASP A 26 -11.20 -12.90 -0.53
CA ASP A 26 -12.08 -11.98 0.21
C ASP A 26 -11.46 -11.53 1.54
N THR A 27 -10.77 -12.41 2.23
CA THR A 27 -10.10 -12.08 3.50
C THR A 27 -8.99 -11.07 3.27
N VAL A 28 -8.14 -11.33 2.29
CA VAL A 28 -7.02 -10.45 1.95
C VAL A 28 -7.51 -9.09 1.46
N TRP A 29 -8.48 -9.10 0.56
CA TRP A 29 -9.06 -7.87 0.02
C TRP A 29 -9.66 -6.99 1.12
N ARG A 30 -10.43 -7.61 2.03
CA ARG A 30 -11.06 -6.88 3.13
C ARG A 30 -10.04 -6.27 4.07
N LEU A 31 -8.98 -7.00 4.43
CA LEU A 31 -7.92 -6.46 5.28
C LEU A 31 -7.28 -5.22 4.65
N GLN A 32 -7.01 -5.28 3.35
CA GLN A 32 -6.36 -4.18 2.64
C GLN A 32 -7.25 -2.97 2.40
N THR A 33 -8.56 -3.14 2.29
CA THR A 33 -9.48 -2.04 1.99
C THR A 33 -10.21 -1.50 3.23
N ASP A 34 -10.16 -2.20 4.34
CA ASP A 34 -10.71 -1.71 5.61
C ASP A 34 -9.65 -0.86 6.33
N VAL A 35 -9.45 0.35 5.82
CA VAL A 35 -8.39 1.26 6.26
C VAL A 35 -8.47 1.57 7.74
N ASN A 36 -9.68 1.75 8.28
CA ASN A 36 -9.87 2.11 9.68
C ASN A 36 -9.37 1.01 10.63
N ASN A 37 -9.21 -0.20 10.15
CA ASN A 37 -8.73 -1.33 10.95
C ASN A 37 -7.25 -1.66 10.72
N TRP A 38 -6.55 -0.92 9.87
CA TRP A 38 -5.14 -1.17 9.58
C TRP A 38 -4.26 -1.26 10.84
N PRO A 39 -4.40 -0.36 11.84
CA PRO A 39 -3.53 -0.44 13.02
C PRO A 39 -3.64 -1.75 13.81
N ALA A 40 -4.74 -2.48 13.67
CA ALA A 40 -4.95 -3.74 14.39
C ALA A 40 -4.03 -4.86 13.90
N TRP A 41 -3.59 -4.82 12.63
CA TRP A 41 -2.75 -5.87 12.06
C TRP A 41 -1.49 -5.35 11.37
N GLN A 42 -1.53 -4.15 10.80
CA GLN A 42 -0.36 -3.52 10.20
C GLN A 42 0.28 -2.63 11.27
N THR A 43 1.18 -3.23 12.05
CA THR A 43 1.69 -2.60 13.26
C THR A 43 2.64 -1.42 13.01
N ASP A 44 3.09 -1.22 11.78
CA ASP A 44 3.86 -0.03 11.41
C ASP A 44 2.96 1.20 11.23
N ILE A 45 1.63 0.98 11.17
CA ILE A 45 0.64 2.05 11.07
C ILE A 45 -0.01 2.23 12.43
N THR A 46 0.13 3.42 13.02
CA THR A 46 -0.38 3.72 14.36
C THR A 46 -1.76 4.33 14.35
N ALA A 47 -2.19 4.91 13.23
CA ALA A 47 -3.51 5.49 13.06
C ALA A 47 -3.89 5.44 11.59
N ALA A 48 -5.16 5.22 11.30
CA ALA A 48 -5.67 5.24 9.93
C ALA A 48 -7.16 5.54 9.93
N ARG A 49 -7.61 6.37 8.99
CA ARG A 49 -9.02 6.75 8.91
C ARG A 49 -9.45 7.01 7.48
N LEU A 50 -10.51 6.34 7.08
CA LEU A 50 -11.25 6.57 5.83
C LEU A 50 -12.71 6.81 6.20
N ASP A 51 -13.25 7.94 5.80
CA ASP A 51 -14.68 8.22 5.95
C ASP A 51 -15.37 7.83 4.64
N GLY A 52 -16.19 6.78 4.70
CA GLY A 52 -16.87 6.25 3.53
C GLY A 52 -16.19 5.02 2.92
N PRO A 53 -16.64 4.60 1.73
CA PRO A 53 -16.15 3.38 1.10
C PRO A 53 -14.75 3.58 0.47
N PHE A 54 -14.06 2.46 0.25
CA PHE A 54 -12.78 2.45 -0.45
C PHE A 54 -13.04 2.53 -1.96
N GLU A 55 -13.18 3.75 -2.47
CA GLU A 55 -13.55 4.03 -3.85
C GLU A 55 -12.71 5.17 -4.43
N PRO A 56 -12.52 5.21 -5.76
CA PRO A 56 -11.76 6.29 -6.39
C PRO A 56 -12.31 7.67 -6.04
N GLY A 57 -11.40 8.60 -5.75
CA GLY A 57 -11.72 9.96 -5.35
C GLY A 57 -11.79 10.18 -3.85
N ASN A 58 -11.99 9.14 -3.05
CA ASN A 58 -12.02 9.28 -1.61
C ASN A 58 -10.59 9.39 -1.05
N LEU A 59 -10.48 10.09 0.08
CA LEU A 59 -9.21 10.33 0.75
C LEU A 59 -9.17 9.53 2.04
N PHE A 60 -7.97 9.09 2.43
CA PHE A 60 -7.77 8.55 3.76
C PHE A 60 -6.49 9.11 4.36
N THR A 61 -6.45 9.19 5.68
CA THR A 61 -5.31 9.70 6.43
C THR A 61 -4.73 8.57 7.26
N TRP A 62 -3.43 8.42 7.25
CA TRP A 62 -2.77 7.36 8.01
C TRP A 62 -1.42 7.84 8.52
N THR A 63 -0.98 7.26 9.64
CA THR A 63 0.27 7.62 10.32
C THR A 63 1.16 6.40 10.40
N SER A 64 2.40 6.54 9.93
CA SER A 64 3.40 5.49 9.94
C SER A 64 4.77 6.11 10.17
N TYR A 65 5.57 5.49 11.03
CA TYR A 65 6.92 5.98 11.36
C TYR A 65 6.95 7.45 11.79
N GLY A 66 5.89 7.90 12.48
CA GLY A 66 5.78 9.27 12.95
C GLY A 66 5.32 10.30 11.92
N PHE A 67 5.05 9.88 10.69
CA PHE A 67 4.57 10.77 9.62
C PHE A 67 3.10 10.52 9.36
N THR A 68 2.33 11.60 9.25
CA THR A 68 0.91 11.53 8.86
C THR A 68 0.79 11.86 7.38
N VAL A 69 0.12 10.98 6.65
CA VAL A 69 -0.03 11.05 5.20
C VAL A 69 -1.50 11.08 4.86
N THR A 70 -1.91 11.96 3.94
CA THR A 70 -3.23 11.92 3.32
C THR A 70 -3.07 11.37 1.91
N SER A 71 -3.76 10.27 1.64
CA SER A 71 -3.70 9.59 0.34
C SER A 71 -5.04 9.69 -0.37
N THR A 72 -4.98 9.76 -1.70
CA THR A 72 -6.16 9.73 -2.57
C THR A 72 -6.23 8.33 -3.18
N ILE A 73 -7.41 7.73 -3.16
CA ILE A 73 -7.67 6.48 -3.87
C ILE A 73 -7.85 6.83 -5.34
N TYR A 74 -6.99 6.32 -6.21
CA TYR A 74 -7.00 6.64 -7.64
C TYR A 74 -7.77 5.61 -8.44
N ALA A 75 -7.63 4.32 -8.12
CA ALA A 75 -8.26 3.25 -8.88
C ALA A 75 -8.57 2.05 -7.97
N VAL A 76 -9.69 1.42 -8.23
CA VAL A 76 -10.09 0.18 -7.56
C VAL A 76 -10.72 -0.73 -8.61
N ALA A 77 -10.07 -1.88 -8.86
CA ALA A 77 -10.68 -2.97 -9.62
C ALA A 77 -10.97 -4.07 -8.60
N GLY A 78 -12.24 -4.31 -8.32
CA GLY A 78 -12.67 -5.14 -7.20
C GLY A 78 -11.94 -6.47 -7.12
N ARG A 79 -11.30 -6.74 -5.98
CA ARG A 79 -10.52 -7.95 -5.66
C ARG A 79 -9.34 -8.21 -6.58
N ALA A 80 -8.97 -7.24 -7.44
CA ALA A 80 -7.87 -7.43 -8.38
C ALA A 80 -6.77 -6.39 -8.23
N ARG A 81 -7.12 -5.12 -7.99
CA ARG A 81 -6.11 -4.06 -7.99
C ARG A 81 -6.58 -2.84 -7.20
N THR A 82 -5.66 -2.22 -6.48
CA THR A 82 -5.85 -0.88 -5.92
C THR A 82 -4.64 -0.01 -6.26
N LEU A 83 -4.90 1.28 -6.45
CA LEU A 83 -3.86 2.29 -6.66
C LEU A 83 -4.24 3.52 -5.84
N TRP A 84 -3.30 3.99 -4.99
CA TRP A 84 -3.52 5.17 -4.17
C TRP A 84 -2.19 5.85 -3.88
N GLY A 85 -2.25 7.11 -3.47
CA GLY A 85 -1.05 7.84 -3.17
C GLY A 85 -1.31 9.29 -2.85
N GLY A 86 -0.23 10.04 -2.66
CA GLY A 86 -0.29 11.45 -2.35
C GLY A 86 1.07 12.00 -1.95
N ALA A 87 1.11 13.31 -1.73
CA ALA A 87 2.32 14.00 -1.32
C ALA A 87 2.31 14.19 0.21
N ALA A 88 3.45 13.92 0.84
CA ALA A 88 3.64 14.18 2.26
C ALA A 88 5.11 14.49 2.52
N ASN A 89 5.38 15.54 3.27
CA ASN A 89 6.74 15.90 3.68
C ASN A 89 7.72 16.03 2.48
N GLY A 90 7.22 16.54 1.35
CA GLY A 90 8.01 16.72 0.13
C GLY A 90 8.20 15.48 -0.71
N ILE A 91 7.62 14.35 -0.31
CA ILE A 91 7.69 13.07 -1.04
C ILE A 91 6.35 12.80 -1.70
N MET A 92 6.39 12.50 -3.01
CA MET A 92 5.22 12.00 -3.72
C MET A 92 5.32 10.49 -3.79
N GLY A 93 4.35 9.80 -3.18
CA GLY A 93 4.26 8.34 -3.20
C GLY A 93 3.06 7.88 -3.99
N THR A 94 3.23 6.84 -4.80
CA THR A 94 2.13 6.18 -5.49
C THR A 94 2.30 4.69 -5.30
N HIS A 95 1.27 4.04 -4.80
CA HIS A 95 1.32 2.66 -4.30
C HIS A 95 0.27 1.81 -4.98
N GLU A 96 0.71 0.73 -5.60
CA GLU A 96 -0.16 -0.24 -6.28
C GLU A 96 -0.15 -1.57 -5.54
N TRP A 97 -1.32 -2.20 -5.44
CA TRP A 97 -1.49 -3.56 -4.96
C TRP A 97 -2.26 -4.36 -6.00
N VAL A 98 -1.77 -5.56 -6.32
CA VAL A 98 -2.41 -6.46 -7.29
C VAL A 98 -2.65 -7.81 -6.61
N TYR A 99 -3.85 -8.34 -6.76
CA TYR A 99 -4.31 -9.57 -6.13
C TYR A 99 -4.72 -10.57 -7.20
N SER A 100 -4.18 -11.79 -7.11
CA SER A 100 -4.50 -12.86 -8.06
C SER A 100 -4.82 -14.13 -7.29
N GLN A 101 -5.97 -14.73 -7.56
CA GLN A 101 -6.37 -15.98 -6.93
C GLN A 101 -5.51 -17.12 -7.44
N THR A 102 -5.07 -17.99 -6.52
CA THR A 102 -4.26 -19.18 -6.82
C THR A 102 -4.94 -20.40 -6.25
N PRO A 103 -4.52 -21.63 -6.63
CA PRO A 103 -5.09 -22.84 -6.02
C PRO A 103 -4.94 -22.89 -4.51
N ALA A 104 -3.89 -22.30 -3.95
CA ALA A 104 -3.64 -22.32 -2.50
C ALA A 104 -4.18 -21.09 -1.77
N GLY A 105 -4.63 -20.04 -2.50
CA GLY A 105 -5.10 -18.82 -1.87
C GLY A 105 -4.96 -17.60 -2.77
N VAL A 106 -4.05 -16.67 -2.42
CA VAL A 106 -3.89 -15.40 -3.12
C VAL A 106 -2.41 -15.11 -3.32
N HIS A 107 -2.06 -14.69 -4.53
CA HIS A 107 -0.76 -14.06 -4.80
C HIS A 107 -0.95 -12.55 -4.72
N VAL A 108 -0.17 -11.88 -3.87
CA VAL A 108 -0.21 -10.43 -3.69
C VAL A 108 1.10 -9.83 -4.18
N ALA A 109 1.01 -8.91 -5.12
CA ALA A 109 2.15 -8.13 -5.59
C ALA A 109 1.90 -6.67 -5.28
N THR A 110 2.94 -5.98 -4.85
CA THR A 110 2.86 -4.55 -4.57
C THR A 110 4.07 -3.85 -5.13
N GLN A 111 3.87 -2.61 -5.59
CA GLN A 111 4.96 -1.74 -5.99
C GLN A 111 4.62 -0.31 -5.61
N GLU A 112 5.67 0.46 -5.30
CA GLU A 112 5.50 1.85 -4.90
C GLU A 112 6.62 2.69 -5.47
N SER A 113 6.29 3.91 -5.92
CA SER A 113 7.24 4.88 -6.41
C SER A 113 7.33 6.05 -5.43
N PHE A 114 8.57 6.54 -5.20
CA PHE A 114 8.84 7.74 -4.42
C PHE A 114 9.62 8.74 -5.26
N SER A 115 9.17 10.00 -5.25
CA SER A 115 9.87 11.11 -5.89
C SER A 115 9.82 12.33 -4.98
N GLY A 116 10.61 13.34 -5.30
CA GLY A 116 10.67 14.59 -4.56
C GLY A 116 12.06 14.86 -4.00
N GLN A 117 12.25 16.07 -3.46
CA GLN A 117 13.54 16.53 -2.99
C GLN A 117 14.17 15.64 -1.91
N PRO A 118 13.43 15.21 -0.86
CA PRO A 118 14.02 14.33 0.14
C PRO A 118 14.49 12.98 -0.42
N VAL A 119 13.83 12.49 -1.46
CA VAL A 119 14.20 11.24 -2.12
C VAL A 119 15.48 11.44 -2.93
N GLN A 120 15.58 12.54 -3.68
CA GLN A 120 16.77 12.87 -4.43
C GLN A 120 17.99 13.04 -3.51
N ALA A 121 17.78 13.53 -2.29
CA ALA A 121 18.85 13.76 -1.33
C ALA A 121 19.45 12.45 -0.77
N ASP A 122 18.70 11.33 -0.80
CA ASP A 122 19.17 10.06 -0.25
C ASP A 122 18.46 8.89 -0.93
N ILE A 123 18.75 8.67 -2.21
CA ILE A 123 18.12 7.61 -3.00
C ILE A 123 18.38 6.23 -2.39
N THR A 124 19.62 5.94 -1.98
CA THR A 124 19.99 4.64 -1.42
C THR A 124 19.23 4.35 -0.12
N GLY A 125 19.18 5.33 0.79
CA GLY A 125 18.47 5.19 2.06
C GLY A 125 16.97 5.05 1.86
N MET A 126 16.39 5.84 0.95
CA MET A 126 14.96 5.75 0.64
C MET A 126 14.58 4.43 0.00
N GLN A 127 15.43 3.91 -0.89
CA GLN A 127 15.21 2.60 -1.50
C GLN A 127 15.18 1.50 -0.45
N SER A 128 16.17 1.49 0.45
CA SER A 128 16.24 0.50 1.53
C SER A 128 15.03 0.59 2.47
N ALA A 129 14.65 1.80 2.85
CA ALA A 129 13.51 2.02 3.73
C ALA A 129 12.21 1.54 3.09
N LEU A 130 12.00 1.84 1.80
CA LEU A 130 10.80 1.43 1.11
C LEU A 130 10.76 -0.09 0.93
N ASP A 131 11.86 -0.72 0.54
CA ASP A 131 11.93 -2.18 0.41
C ASP A 131 11.56 -2.86 1.73
N LYS A 132 12.10 -2.37 2.85
CA LYS A 132 11.77 -2.91 4.17
C LYS A 132 10.29 -2.71 4.51
N SER A 133 9.77 -1.52 4.27
CA SER A 133 8.37 -1.19 4.56
C SER A 133 7.40 -2.12 3.82
N LEU A 134 7.63 -2.35 2.53
CA LEU A 134 6.75 -3.22 1.74
C LEU A 134 6.89 -4.69 2.13
N THR A 135 8.11 -5.14 2.40
CA THR A 135 8.34 -6.51 2.86
C THR A 135 7.63 -6.76 4.19
N ASP A 136 7.73 -5.81 5.12
CA ASP A 136 7.07 -5.92 6.42
C ASP A 136 5.54 -5.91 6.27
N TRP A 137 5.01 -5.04 5.41
CA TRP A 137 3.57 -4.95 5.16
C TRP A 137 3.03 -6.28 4.63
N LEU A 138 3.69 -6.85 3.63
CA LEU A 138 3.29 -8.16 3.09
C LEU A 138 3.35 -9.25 4.16
N GLY A 139 4.36 -9.23 5.02
CA GLY A 139 4.48 -10.17 6.13
C GLY A 139 3.34 -10.05 7.14
N HIS A 140 2.99 -8.83 7.53
CA HIS A 140 1.86 -8.57 8.44
C HIS A 140 0.54 -9.04 7.81
N LEU A 141 0.35 -8.75 6.52
CA LEU A 141 -0.85 -9.16 5.80
C LEU A 141 -0.98 -10.68 5.76
N LYS A 142 0.10 -11.37 5.41
CA LYS A 142 0.12 -12.83 5.35
C LYS A 142 -0.19 -13.45 6.71
N THR A 143 0.51 -13.03 7.76
CA THR A 143 0.32 -13.54 9.10
C THR A 143 -1.13 -13.38 9.57
N THR A 144 -1.69 -12.20 9.35
CA THR A 144 -3.05 -11.89 9.78
C THR A 144 -4.08 -12.67 8.97
N ALA A 145 -3.96 -12.67 7.65
CA ALA A 145 -4.92 -13.36 6.79
C ALA A 145 -4.94 -14.86 7.06
N GLU A 146 -3.77 -15.47 7.25
CA GLU A 146 -3.68 -16.92 7.50
C GLU A 146 -4.17 -17.31 8.89
N SER A 147 -4.14 -16.40 9.86
CA SER A 147 -4.64 -16.66 11.21
C SER A 147 -6.15 -16.49 11.35
N THR A 148 -6.79 -15.73 10.46
CA THR A 148 -8.23 -15.49 10.49
C THR A 148 -9.03 -16.52 9.69
N GLY A 149 -8.34 -17.24 8.82
CA GLY A 149 -8.95 -18.26 7.98
C GLY A 149 -9.28 -19.50 8.73
#